data_283381963b675a43bcb663ac6e0a58eb
#
_entry.id   283381963b675a43bcb663ac6e0a58eb
#
_cell.length_a   1.000
_cell.length_b   1.000
_cell.length_c   1.000
_cell.angle_alpha   90.00
_cell.angle_beta   90.00
_cell.angle_gamma   90.00
#
_symmetry.space_group_name_H-M   'P 1'
#
loop_
_entity.id
_entity.type
_entity.pdbx_description
1 polymer ?
#
loop_
_entity_poly.entity_id
_entity_poly.type
_entity_poly.pdbx_seq_one_letter_code
_entity_poly.pdbx_strand_id
1 'polypeptide(L)'
;MVPELTKEQRIANLEKAKQMRKERTELRSQLASGVLNVCDLINLAERGDKAASGMRVKQMFSALPGYGFKKTQALMHALSIAESKRVGGLGVKQAQALIDRLGGE
;
A
#
# COMPACT_ATOMS: atom_id res chain seq x y z
N MET A 1 -29.14 -8.07 -14.61
CA MET A 1 -29.29 -8.65 -13.28
C MET A 1 -27.97 -9.27 -12.83
N VAL A 2 -27.46 -8.86 -11.70
CA VAL A 2 -26.24 -9.41 -11.17
C VAL A 2 -26.57 -10.78 -10.53
N PRO A 3 -25.91 -11.85 -10.95
CA PRO A 3 -26.17 -13.15 -10.32
C PRO A 3 -25.75 -13.12 -8.85
N GLU A 4 -26.59 -13.70 -8.02
CA GLU A 4 -26.26 -13.83 -6.61
C GLU A 4 -25.09 -14.79 -6.45
N LEU A 5 -24.16 -14.44 -5.56
CA LEU A 5 -23.07 -15.32 -5.19
C LEU A 5 -23.62 -16.53 -4.43
N THR A 6 -23.10 -17.69 -4.72
CA THR A 6 -23.38 -18.88 -3.92
C THR A 6 -22.80 -18.72 -2.52
N LYS A 7 -23.29 -19.51 -1.58
CA LYS A 7 -22.80 -19.51 -0.21
C LYS A 7 -21.28 -19.79 -0.16
N GLU A 8 -20.84 -20.75 -0.97
CA GLU A 8 -19.43 -21.09 -1.08
C GLU A 8 -18.60 -19.94 -1.64
N GLN A 9 -19.13 -19.23 -2.65
CA GLN A 9 -18.46 -18.06 -3.24
C GLN A 9 -18.33 -16.93 -2.22
N ARG A 10 -19.35 -16.71 -1.40
CA ARG A 10 -19.30 -15.70 -0.34
C ARG A 10 -18.24 -16.04 0.69
N ILE A 11 -18.17 -17.30 1.11
CA ILE A 11 -17.16 -17.77 2.07
C ILE A 11 -15.77 -17.59 1.47
N ALA A 12 -15.56 -18.00 0.21
CA ALA A 12 -14.28 -17.84 -0.46
C ALA A 12 -13.86 -16.39 -0.58
N ASN A 13 -14.80 -15.48 -0.89
CA ASN A 13 -14.52 -14.06 -0.98
C ASN A 13 -14.16 -13.46 0.37
N LEU A 14 -14.83 -13.87 1.44
CA LEU A 14 -14.52 -13.44 2.80
C LEU A 14 -13.12 -13.91 3.23
N GLU A 15 -12.76 -15.14 2.90
CA GLU A 15 -11.45 -15.68 3.20
C GLU A 15 -10.35 -14.91 2.46
N LYS A 16 -10.57 -14.60 1.19
CA LYS A 16 -9.63 -13.78 0.40
C LYS A 16 -9.47 -12.39 1.01
N ALA A 17 -10.56 -11.76 1.42
CA ALA A 17 -10.52 -10.43 2.03
C ALA A 17 -9.77 -10.45 3.36
N LYS A 18 -9.97 -11.47 4.18
CA LYS A 18 -9.23 -11.66 5.43
C LYS A 18 -7.74 -11.84 5.18
N GLN A 19 -7.40 -12.67 4.21
CA GLN A 19 -6.00 -12.94 3.84
C GLN A 19 -5.31 -11.66 3.37
N MET A 20 -5.99 -10.86 2.54
CA MET A 20 -5.47 -9.59 2.05
C MET A 20 -5.22 -8.60 3.18
N ARG A 21 -6.15 -8.51 4.13
CA ARG A 21 -5.99 -7.63 5.28
C ARG A 21 -4.82 -8.06 6.17
N LYS A 22 -4.68 -9.36 6.36
CA LYS A 22 -3.58 -9.94 7.12
C LYS A 22 -2.23 -9.61 6.46
N GLU A 23 -2.12 -9.83 5.16
CA GLU A 23 -0.91 -9.53 4.40
C GLU A 23 -0.56 -8.06 4.45
N ARG A 24 -1.54 -7.16 4.31
CA ARG A 24 -1.31 -5.72 4.42
C ARG A 24 -0.85 -5.32 5.82
N THR A 25 -1.43 -5.92 6.85
CA THR A 25 -1.03 -5.68 8.23
C THR A 25 0.43 -6.11 8.44
N GLU A 26 0.82 -7.25 7.91
CA GLU A 26 2.19 -7.74 7.98
C GLU A 26 3.16 -6.79 7.27
N LEU A 27 2.80 -6.32 6.06
CA LEU A 27 3.62 -5.36 5.33
C LEU A 27 3.79 -4.05 6.10
N ARG A 28 2.72 -3.55 6.70
CA ARG A 28 2.76 -2.33 7.52
C ARG A 28 3.65 -2.52 8.75
N SER A 29 3.58 -3.67 9.37
CA SER A 29 4.43 -4.01 10.51
C SER A 29 5.91 -4.05 10.09
N GLN A 30 6.21 -4.63 8.94
CA GLN A 30 7.57 -4.68 8.40
C GLN A 30 8.09 -3.29 8.05
N LEU A 31 7.24 -2.42 7.52
CA LEU A 31 7.60 -1.02 7.28
C LEU A 31 7.91 -0.29 8.58
N ALA A 32 7.10 -0.51 9.61
CA ALA A 32 7.28 0.12 10.91
C ALA A 32 8.58 -0.32 11.60
N SER A 33 8.95 -1.58 11.42
CA SER A 33 10.15 -2.14 12.04
C SER A 33 11.44 -1.93 11.23
N GLY A 34 11.32 -1.43 10.00
CA GLY A 34 12.48 -1.22 9.13
C GLY A 34 12.92 -2.45 8.34
N VAL A 35 12.22 -3.58 8.47
CA VAL A 35 12.50 -4.79 7.70
C VAL A 35 12.20 -4.57 6.22
N LEU A 36 11.18 -3.77 5.93
CA LEU A 36 10.77 -3.44 4.57
C LEU A 36 10.86 -1.92 4.40
N ASN A 37 11.43 -1.45 3.30
CA ASN A 37 11.43 -0.03 2.97
C ASN A 37 10.42 0.29 1.85
N VAL A 38 10.28 1.58 1.53
CA VAL A 38 9.34 2.02 0.49
C VAL A 38 9.70 1.46 -0.88
N CYS A 39 10.98 1.40 -1.18
CA CYS A 39 11.45 0.82 -2.45
C CYS A 39 11.03 -0.65 -2.57
N ASP A 40 11.21 -1.42 -1.50
CA ASP A 40 10.81 -2.83 -1.45
C ASP A 40 9.31 -2.98 -1.66
N LEU A 41 8.51 -2.14 -1.03
CA LEU A 41 7.05 -2.17 -1.16
C LEU A 41 6.61 -1.88 -2.60
N ILE A 42 7.18 -0.87 -3.21
CA ILE A 42 6.89 -0.51 -4.59
C ILE A 42 7.29 -1.63 -5.54
N ASN A 43 8.44 -2.25 -5.32
CA ASN A 43 8.89 -3.39 -6.11
C ASN A 43 7.94 -4.58 -5.99
N LEU A 44 7.44 -4.87 -4.79
CA LEU A 44 6.43 -5.91 -4.59
C LEU A 44 5.16 -5.61 -5.38
N ALA A 45 4.70 -4.37 -5.36
CA ALA A 45 3.52 -3.95 -6.10
C ALA A 45 3.73 -4.11 -7.61
N GLU A 46 4.90 -3.75 -8.12
CA GLU A 46 5.24 -3.90 -9.54
C GLU A 46 5.31 -5.36 -9.97
N ARG A 47 5.69 -6.25 -9.06
CA ARG A 47 5.73 -7.69 -9.32
C ARG A 47 4.36 -8.35 -9.28
N GLY A 48 3.33 -7.58 -8.95
CA GLY A 48 1.97 -8.09 -8.91
C GLY A 48 1.48 -8.56 -7.55
N ASP A 49 2.20 -8.24 -6.48
CA ASP A 49 1.73 -8.53 -5.13
C ASP A 49 0.48 -7.70 -4.85
N LYS A 50 -0.65 -8.38 -4.66
CA LYS A 50 -1.94 -7.71 -4.51
C LYS A 50 -2.06 -6.93 -3.21
N ALA A 51 -1.48 -7.43 -2.12
CA ALA A 51 -1.50 -6.74 -0.84
C ALA A 51 -0.71 -5.45 -0.92
N ALA A 52 0.48 -5.48 -1.51
CA ALA A 52 1.31 -4.30 -1.70
C ALA A 52 0.66 -3.30 -2.64
N SER A 53 0.19 -3.74 -3.81
CA SER A 53 -0.41 -2.85 -4.79
C SER A 53 -1.75 -2.26 -4.33
N GLY A 54 -2.50 -2.99 -3.53
CA GLY A 54 -3.78 -2.54 -2.97
C GLY A 54 -3.65 -1.65 -1.74
N MET A 55 -2.48 -1.55 -1.16
CA MET A 55 -2.25 -0.67 -0.01
C MET A 55 -2.33 0.79 -0.45
N ARG A 56 -3.00 1.63 0.33
CA ARG A 56 -3.03 3.06 0.03
C ARG A 56 -1.70 3.69 0.42
N VAL A 57 -1.24 4.64 -0.39
CA VAL A 57 0.00 5.38 -0.11
C VAL A 57 -0.04 6.01 1.30
N LYS A 58 -1.20 6.52 1.67
CA LYS A 58 -1.44 7.08 3.00
C LYS A 58 -1.17 6.06 4.12
N GLN A 59 -1.61 4.83 3.94
CA GLN A 59 -1.36 3.74 4.90
C GLN A 59 0.13 3.39 4.98
N MET A 60 0.81 3.39 3.84
CA MET A 60 2.25 3.17 3.79
C MET A 60 2.99 4.21 4.64
N PHE A 61 2.70 5.49 4.44
CA PHE A 61 3.30 6.57 5.23
C PHE A 61 3.01 6.43 6.71
N SER A 62 1.75 6.10 7.05
CA SER A 62 1.35 5.93 8.46
C SER A 62 2.10 4.82 9.17
N ALA A 63 2.55 3.83 8.42
CA ALA A 63 3.33 2.73 8.97
C ALA A 63 4.81 3.10 9.19
N LEU A 64 5.31 4.10 8.47
CA LEU A 64 6.71 4.50 8.58
C LEU A 64 6.96 5.29 9.87
N PRO A 65 8.08 5.00 10.59
CA PRO A 65 8.41 5.76 11.79
C PRO A 65 8.64 7.24 11.48
N GLY A 66 8.13 8.11 12.32
CA GLY A 66 8.35 9.54 12.18
C GLY A 66 7.40 10.26 11.22
N TYR A 67 6.47 9.55 10.59
CA TYR A 67 5.51 10.15 9.67
C TYR A 67 4.12 10.25 10.30
N GLY A 68 3.81 11.40 10.87
CA GLY A 68 2.47 11.71 11.35
C GLY A 68 1.55 12.16 10.22
N PHE A 69 0.30 12.38 10.54
CA PHE A 69 -0.75 12.77 9.58
C PHE A 69 -0.38 14.02 8.77
N LYS A 70 0.07 15.07 9.45
CA LYS A 70 0.41 16.35 8.77
C LYS A 70 1.58 16.18 7.82
N LYS A 71 2.62 15.48 8.24
CA LYS A 71 3.81 15.25 7.41
C LYS A 71 3.47 14.40 6.21
N THR A 72 2.65 13.38 6.39
CA THR A 72 2.15 12.53 5.30
C THR A 72 1.38 13.34 4.27
N GLN A 73 0.43 14.17 4.71
CA GLN A 73 -0.35 15.03 3.81
C GLN A 73 0.53 16.02 3.05
N ALA A 74 1.48 16.65 3.74
CA ALA A 74 2.38 17.61 3.11
C ALA A 74 3.22 16.95 2.01
N LEU A 75 3.75 15.76 2.27
CA LEU A 75 4.54 15.02 1.28
C LEU A 75 3.69 14.57 0.09
N MET A 76 2.50 14.04 0.34
CA MET A 76 1.60 13.62 -0.73
C MET A 76 1.22 14.80 -1.62
N HIS A 77 0.94 15.95 -1.01
CA HIS A 77 0.63 17.18 -1.75
C HIS A 77 1.84 17.64 -2.57
N ALA A 78 3.02 17.67 -1.97
CA ALA A 78 4.26 18.08 -2.64
C ALA A 78 4.60 17.19 -3.84
N LEU A 79 4.28 15.90 -3.75
CA LEU A 79 4.54 14.93 -4.80
C LEU A 79 3.35 14.74 -5.76
N SER A 80 2.30 15.53 -5.59
CA SER A 80 1.07 15.46 -6.40
C SER A 80 0.41 14.08 -6.36
N ILE A 81 0.38 13.46 -5.20
CA ILE A 81 -0.24 12.17 -4.97
C ILE A 81 -1.60 12.38 -4.30
N ALA A 82 -2.66 11.88 -4.93
CA ALA A 82 -4.01 11.96 -4.38
C ALA A 82 -4.13 11.09 -3.11
N GLU A 83 -4.96 11.54 -2.16
CA GLU A 83 -5.16 10.81 -0.89
C GLU A 83 -5.69 9.39 -1.09
N SER A 84 -6.45 9.17 -2.16
CA SER A 84 -7.00 7.85 -2.48
C SER A 84 -6.07 6.97 -3.30
N LYS A 85 -4.89 7.45 -3.64
CA LYS A 85 -3.95 6.72 -4.47
C LYS A 85 -3.46 5.45 -3.76
N ARG A 86 -3.41 4.35 -4.49
CA ARG A 86 -2.85 3.08 -4.02
C ARG A 86 -1.44 2.91 -4.56
N VAL A 87 -0.62 2.14 -3.86
CA VAL A 87 0.77 1.89 -4.26
C VAL A 87 0.86 1.37 -5.69
N GLY A 88 -0.01 0.44 -6.06
CA GLY A 88 -0.03 -0.11 -7.42
C GLY A 88 -0.52 0.86 -8.48
N GLY A 89 -1.12 1.98 -8.09
CA GLY A 89 -1.60 3.01 -9.01
C GLY A 89 -0.65 4.19 -9.17
N LEU A 90 0.52 4.16 -8.54
CA LEU A 90 1.50 5.22 -8.67
C LEU A 90 2.06 5.29 -10.08
N GLY A 91 2.15 6.50 -10.61
CA GLY A 91 2.87 6.73 -11.85
C GLY A 91 4.37 6.54 -11.67
N VAL A 92 5.09 6.33 -12.77
CA VAL A 92 6.55 6.09 -12.72
C VAL A 92 7.27 7.24 -12.01
N LYS A 93 6.92 8.48 -12.33
CA LYS A 93 7.54 9.66 -11.71
C LYS A 93 7.20 9.77 -10.22
N GLN A 94 5.97 9.45 -9.85
CA GLN A 94 5.55 9.46 -8.44
C GLN A 94 6.28 8.40 -7.63
N ALA A 95 6.37 7.20 -8.16
CA ALA A 95 7.09 6.10 -7.53
C ALA A 95 8.58 6.44 -7.35
N GLN A 96 9.20 6.98 -8.39
CA GLN A 96 10.60 7.37 -8.34
C GLN A 96 10.84 8.48 -7.31
N ALA A 97 9.96 9.47 -7.24
CA ALA A 97 10.04 10.55 -6.27
C ALA A 97 9.95 10.03 -4.83
N LEU A 98 9.07 9.06 -4.58
CA LEU A 98 8.94 8.42 -3.29
C LEU A 98 10.19 7.64 -2.91
N ILE A 99 10.73 6.88 -3.84
CA ILE A 99 11.96 6.10 -3.64
C ILE A 99 13.13 7.03 -3.32
N ASP A 100 13.26 8.11 -4.08
CA ASP A 100 14.35 9.07 -3.89
C ASP A 100 14.30 9.75 -2.51
N ARG A 101 13.10 9.99 -2.00
CA ARG A 101 12.94 10.66 -0.71
C ARG A 101 12.98 9.72 0.48
N LEU A 102 12.47 8.51 0.33
CA LEU A 102 12.14 7.67 1.48
C LEU A 102 12.77 6.30 1.46
N GLY A 103 13.13 5.81 0.33
CA GLY A 103 13.15 4.40 0.22
C GLY A 103 14.41 3.72 -0.17
N GLY A 104 15.50 4.37 -0.15
CA GLY A 104 16.62 3.79 -0.81
C GLY A 104 17.77 3.28 0.03
N GLU A 105 17.67 3.40 1.30
CA GLU A 105 18.82 3.06 2.15
C GLU A 105 18.72 1.71 2.80
#